data_adcb4455a6735965585352420a54afa1
#
_entry.id   adcb4455a6735965585352420a54afa1
#
_cell.length_a   1.000
_cell.length_b   1.000
_cell.length_c   1.000
_cell.angle_alpha   90.00
_cell.angle_beta   90.00
_cell.angle_gamma   90.00
#
_symmetry.space_group_name_H-M   'P 1'
#
loop_
_entity.id
_entity.type
_entity.pdbx_description
1 polymer ?
#
loop_
_entity_poly.entity_id
_entity_poly.type
_entity_poly.pdbx_seq_one_letter_code
_entity_poly.pdbx_strand_id
1 'polypeptide(L)'
;MNDKAVDNYLKWICFQPILRRIYGCSFLPYHDYGKGGRGWRDLWQDCLALLVMEPDMVRKMIVSNYGGVRIDGTNATIIGNGQGKFIADRNNITRVWMDHAYWPFVTTKLYMDQTGDLDILLDKVSYFKDRQSLRGTAHDDEWKFEDGNTQKTVGGVDYF
;
A
#
# COMPACT_ATOMS: atom_id res chain seq x y z
N MET A 1 15.65 16.04 33.31
CA MET A 1 14.70 17.16 33.15
C MET A 1 13.40 16.57 32.66
N ASN A 2 12.36 16.57 33.50
CA ASN A 2 11.09 15.94 33.14
C ASN A 2 10.21 17.02 32.53
N ASP A 3 10.39 17.24 31.23
CA ASP A 3 9.60 18.25 30.52
C ASP A 3 8.26 17.63 30.10
N LYS A 4 7.25 17.91 30.89
CA LYS A 4 5.89 17.42 30.68
C LYS A 4 5.30 17.83 29.31
N ALA A 5 5.75 18.94 28.75
CA ALA A 5 5.30 19.39 27.43
C ALA A 5 5.88 18.50 26.33
N VAL A 6 7.16 18.14 26.42
CA VAL A 6 7.81 17.20 25.48
C VAL A 6 7.18 15.82 25.58
N ASP A 7 6.92 15.33 26.80
CA ASP A 7 6.27 14.03 27.00
C ASP A 7 4.86 13.98 26.38
N ASN A 8 4.07 15.01 26.58
CA ASN A 8 2.74 15.12 25.97
C ASN A 8 2.80 15.21 24.44
N TYR A 9 3.79 15.94 23.91
CA TYR A 9 4.00 16.05 22.47
C TYR A 9 4.40 14.72 21.84
N LEU A 10 5.29 13.95 22.46
CA LEU A 10 5.68 12.62 22.01
C LEU A 10 4.49 11.64 22.02
N LYS A 11 3.66 11.67 23.05
CA LYS A 11 2.42 10.88 23.12
C LYS A 11 1.48 11.21 21.96
N TRP A 12 1.34 12.50 21.67
CA TRP A 12 0.52 12.97 20.54
C TRP A 12 1.07 12.45 19.20
N ILE A 13 2.37 12.58 18.95
CA ILE A 13 3.01 12.11 17.71
C ILE A 13 2.84 10.59 17.55
N CYS A 14 3.09 9.80 18.58
CA CYS A 14 2.92 8.34 18.54
C CYS A 14 1.47 7.91 18.32
N PHE A 15 0.51 8.72 18.72
CA PHE A 15 -0.91 8.43 18.53
C PHE A 15 -1.39 8.67 17.09
N GLN A 16 -0.77 9.60 16.34
CA GLN A 16 -1.19 9.95 14.99
C GLN A 16 -1.16 8.77 14.00
N PRO A 17 -0.09 7.95 13.92
CA PRO A 17 -0.06 6.79 13.04
C PRO A 17 -1.16 5.77 13.34
N ILE A 18 -1.51 5.61 14.61
CA ILE A 18 -2.60 4.72 15.03
C ILE A 18 -3.95 5.23 14.53
N LEU A 19 -4.20 6.53 14.67
CA LEU A 19 -5.41 7.16 14.16
C LEU A 19 -5.52 7.03 12.63
N ARG A 20 -4.41 7.26 11.90
CA ARG A 20 -4.38 7.10 10.44
C ARG A 20 -4.65 5.67 10.02
N ARG A 21 -4.15 4.70 10.75
CA ARG A 21 -4.45 3.30 10.49
C ARG A 21 -5.94 2.99 10.62
N ILE A 22 -6.62 3.58 11.60
CA ILE A 22 -8.03 3.34 11.87
C ILE A 22 -8.92 4.09 10.87
N TYR A 23 -8.63 5.34 10.63
CA TYR A 23 -9.51 6.25 9.88
C TYR A 23 -9.08 6.51 8.43
N GLY A 24 -7.92 6.04 8.02
CA GLY A 24 -7.37 6.30 6.69
C GLY A 24 -6.61 7.62 6.60
N CYS A 25 -6.32 8.06 5.38
CA CYS A 25 -5.52 9.26 5.10
C CYS A 25 -6.22 10.58 5.47
N SER A 26 -7.54 10.56 5.62
CA SER A 26 -8.27 11.67 6.20
C SER A 26 -8.94 11.22 7.49
N PHE A 27 -8.92 12.05 8.51
CA PHE A 27 -9.60 11.78 9.78
C PHE A 27 -11.13 11.83 9.67
N LEU A 28 -11.63 12.06 8.48
CA LEU A 28 -13.06 12.10 8.18
C LEU A 28 -13.41 10.86 7.36
N PRO A 29 -13.95 9.79 7.96
CA PRO A 29 -14.15 8.50 7.31
C PRO A 29 -15.06 8.54 6.07
N TYR A 30 -15.83 9.59 5.91
CA TYR A 30 -16.72 9.80 4.77
C TYR A 30 -16.22 10.85 3.78
N HIS A 31 -15.17 11.56 4.11
CA HIS A 31 -14.65 12.63 3.27
C HIS A 31 -13.85 12.08 2.10
N ASP A 32 -13.11 11.01 2.32
CA ASP A 32 -12.33 10.37 1.28
C ASP A 32 -13.23 9.53 0.39
N TYR A 33 -13.81 10.21 -0.60
CA TYR A 33 -14.58 9.60 -1.68
C TYR A 33 -15.92 8.97 -1.28
N GLY A 34 -16.42 9.29 -0.11
CA GLY A 34 -17.69 8.77 0.38
C GLY A 34 -17.70 7.27 0.69
N LYS A 35 -16.56 6.59 0.63
CA LYS A 35 -16.46 5.14 0.79
C LYS A 35 -15.33 4.68 1.72
N GLY A 36 -14.65 5.59 2.39
CA GLY A 36 -13.63 5.26 3.39
C GLY A 36 -12.38 4.55 2.83
N GLY A 37 -12.06 4.75 1.56
CA GLY A 37 -10.85 4.18 0.96
C GLY A 37 -9.58 4.96 1.32
N ARG A 38 -8.44 4.30 1.25
CA ARG A 38 -7.11 4.91 1.42
C ARG A 38 -6.45 5.09 0.07
N GLY A 39 -5.79 6.23 -0.13
CA GLY A 39 -4.92 6.41 -1.27
C GLY A 39 -3.74 5.44 -1.24
N TRP A 40 -3.29 5.00 -2.41
CA TRP A 40 -2.16 4.09 -2.53
C TRP A 40 -0.89 4.61 -1.84
N ARG A 41 -0.51 5.84 -2.13
CA ARG A 41 0.65 6.50 -1.50
C ARG A 41 0.54 6.54 0.01
N ASP A 42 -0.61 6.99 0.50
CA ASP A 42 -0.85 7.19 1.93
C ASP A 42 -0.70 5.89 2.72
N LEU A 43 -1.14 4.78 2.15
CA LEU A 43 -1.02 3.48 2.77
C LEU A 43 0.44 3.09 3.04
N TRP A 44 1.32 3.30 2.07
CA TRP A 44 2.74 3.00 2.22
C TRP A 44 3.43 3.94 3.21
N GLN A 45 3.06 5.21 3.19
CA GLN A 45 3.54 6.18 4.18
C GLN A 45 3.06 5.85 5.59
N ASP A 46 1.83 5.37 5.74
CA ASP A 46 1.31 4.92 7.03
C ASP A 46 2.07 3.70 7.56
N CYS A 47 2.52 2.79 6.70
CA CYS A 47 3.42 1.70 7.09
C CYS A 47 4.73 2.24 7.68
N LEU A 48 5.33 3.26 7.07
CA LEU A 48 6.56 3.86 7.58
C LEU A 48 6.38 4.46 8.97
N ALA A 49 5.27 5.13 9.20
CA ALA A 49 4.98 5.72 10.50
C ALA A 49 4.80 4.66 11.61
N LEU A 50 4.34 3.46 11.26
CA LEU A 50 4.15 2.35 12.19
C LEU A 50 5.38 1.46 12.35
N LEU A 51 6.34 1.55 11.45
CA LEU A 51 7.47 0.62 11.36
C LEU A 51 8.25 0.47 12.67
N VAL A 52 8.45 1.56 13.41
CA VAL A 52 9.19 1.54 14.68
C VAL A 52 8.35 0.95 15.82
N MET A 53 7.02 1.09 15.76
CA MET A 53 6.13 0.70 16.85
C MET A 53 5.55 -0.69 16.69
N GLU A 54 5.22 -1.09 15.48
CA GLU A 54 4.48 -2.33 15.18
C GLU A 54 5.02 -3.03 13.91
N PRO A 55 6.30 -3.45 13.87
CA PRO A 55 6.92 -4.01 12.66
C PRO A 55 6.21 -5.26 12.13
N ASP A 56 5.71 -6.14 13.00
CA ASP A 56 4.97 -7.35 12.59
C ASP A 56 3.67 -7.01 11.85
N MET A 57 3.01 -5.94 12.25
CA MET A 57 1.82 -5.46 11.56
C MET A 57 2.20 -4.84 10.22
N VAL A 58 3.27 -4.06 10.18
CA VAL A 58 3.78 -3.46 8.95
C VAL A 58 4.14 -4.53 7.93
N ARG A 59 4.75 -5.65 8.35
CA ARG A 59 5.00 -6.80 7.48
C ARG A 59 3.73 -7.28 6.77
N LYS A 60 2.68 -7.53 7.55
CA LYS A 60 1.39 -7.99 7.01
C LYS A 60 0.77 -6.96 6.05
N MET A 61 0.90 -5.68 6.38
CA MET A 61 0.41 -4.60 5.52
C MET A 61 1.18 -4.57 4.19
N ILE A 62 2.51 -4.62 4.21
CA ILE A 62 3.36 -4.63 3.02
C ILE A 62 2.97 -5.78 2.09
N VAL A 63 2.97 -7.01 2.59
CA VAL A 63 2.63 -8.20 1.80
C VAL A 63 1.23 -8.07 1.19
N SER A 64 0.24 -7.67 1.99
CA SER A 64 -1.12 -7.45 1.51
C SER A 64 -1.21 -6.36 0.44
N ASN A 65 -0.45 -5.28 0.61
CA ASN A 65 -0.48 -4.12 -0.29
C ASN A 65 0.09 -4.45 -1.68
N TYR A 66 1.09 -5.31 -1.75
CA TYR A 66 1.60 -5.79 -3.04
C TYR A 66 0.55 -6.53 -3.87
N GLY A 67 -0.51 -7.03 -3.26
CA GLY A 67 -1.67 -7.56 -3.98
C GLY A 67 -2.42 -6.54 -4.84
N GLY A 68 -2.15 -5.24 -4.66
CA GLY A 68 -2.70 -4.16 -5.49
C GLY A 68 -1.90 -3.83 -6.75
N VAL A 69 -0.80 -4.55 -7.00
CA VAL A 69 0.03 -4.35 -8.19
C VAL A 69 -0.44 -5.24 -9.33
N ARG A 70 -0.60 -4.67 -10.53
CA ARG A 70 -1.00 -5.38 -11.74
C ARG A 70 0.20 -6.09 -12.39
N ILE A 71 -0.10 -6.98 -13.35
CA ILE A 71 0.92 -7.73 -14.07
C ILE A 71 1.88 -6.86 -14.88
N ASP A 72 1.43 -5.70 -15.31
CA ASP A 72 2.23 -4.72 -16.05
C ASP A 72 3.02 -3.75 -15.15
N GLY A 73 3.06 -4.01 -13.83
CA GLY A 73 3.73 -3.18 -12.86
C GLY A 73 2.94 -1.95 -12.39
N THR A 74 1.82 -1.63 -13.03
CA THR A 74 0.95 -0.57 -12.52
C THR A 74 0.18 -1.04 -11.28
N ASN A 75 -0.48 -0.13 -10.59
CA ASN A 75 -1.14 -0.46 -9.33
C ASN A 75 -2.53 0.16 -9.21
N ALA A 76 -3.30 -0.37 -8.29
CA ALA A 76 -4.53 0.24 -7.83
C ALA A 76 -4.27 1.62 -7.22
N THR A 77 -5.21 2.52 -7.37
CA THR A 77 -5.09 3.89 -6.83
C THR A 77 -5.62 4.01 -5.41
N ILE A 78 -6.56 3.14 -5.06
CA ILE A 78 -7.27 3.19 -3.78
C ILE A 78 -7.33 1.79 -3.17
N ILE A 79 -7.21 1.74 -1.85
CA ILE A 79 -7.52 0.56 -1.07
C ILE A 79 -8.97 0.68 -0.60
N GLY A 80 -9.76 -0.35 -0.86
CA GLY A 80 -11.15 -0.40 -0.49
C GLY A 80 -11.38 -0.62 1.02
N ASN A 81 -12.55 -1.12 1.37
CA ASN A 81 -13.03 -1.23 2.75
C ASN A 81 -12.32 -2.28 3.63
N GLY A 82 -11.20 -2.79 3.22
CA GLY A 82 -10.43 -3.78 3.99
C GLY A 82 -9.06 -4.05 3.41
N GLN A 83 -8.22 -4.67 4.22
CA GLN A 83 -6.89 -5.08 3.84
C GLN A 83 -6.94 -6.01 2.63
N GLY A 84 -6.12 -5.74 1.61
CA GLY A 84 -6.09 -6.54 0.38
C GLY A 84 -7.27 -6.32 -0.58
N LYS A 85 -8.15 -5.38 -0.28
CA LYS A 85 -9.24 -5.00 -1.21
C LYS A 85 -8.88 -3.71 -1.92
N PHE A 86 -8.72 -3.80 -3.23
CA PHE A 86 -8.27 -2.70 -4.05
C PHE A 86 -9.36 -2.22 -5.00
N ILE A 87 -9.31 -0.93 -5.32
CA ILE A 87 -10.19 -0.27 -6.29
C ILE A 87 -9.27 0.47 -7.27
N ALA A 88 -9.53 0.31 -8.56
CA ALA A 88 -8.72 0.92 -9.62
C ALA A 88 -8.60 2.44 -9.46
N ASP A 89 -9.73 3.09 -9.35
CA ASP A 89 -9.88 4.51 -9.02
C ASP A 89 -11.36 4.79 -8.67
N ARG A 90 -11.64 6.01 -8.19
CA ARG A 90 -12.99 6.49 -7.82
C ARG A 90 -14.05 6.31 -8.89
N ASN A 91 -13.66 6.50 -10.12
CA ASN A 91 -14.54 6.52 -11.28
C ASN A 91 -14.27 5.36 -12.23
N ASN A 92 -13.64 4.30 -11.76
CA ASN A 92 -13.12 3.20 -12.57
C ASN A 92 -12.15 3.68 -13.67
N ILE A 93 -11.51 4.81 -13.46
CA ILE A 93 -10.49 5.35 -14.35
C ILE A 93 -9.14 5.04 -13.76
N THR A 94 -8.38 4.20 -14.42
CA THR A 94 -7.01 3.90 -14.01
C THR A 94 -6.12 5.11 -14.25
N ARG A 95 -5.46 5.55 -13.21
CA ARG A 95 -4.47 6.63 -13.27
C ARG A 95 -3.11 6.08 -12.92
N VAL A 96 -2.12 6.41 -13.72
CA VAL A 96 -0.72 6.10 -13.43
C VAL A 96 -0.10 7.33 -12.78
N TRP A 97 0.34 7.17 -11.53
CA TRP A 97 1.03 8.22 -10.77
C TRP A 97 2.52 7.87 -10.72
N MET A 98 3.36 8.86 -11.00
CA MET A 98 4.81 8.67 -11.12
C MET A 98 5.48 8.12 -9.86
N ASP A 99 4.96 8.42 -8.69
CA ASP A 99 5.53 8.02 -7.40
C ASP A 99 4.89 6.77 -6.79
N HIS A 100 3.90 6.18 -7.45
CA HIS A 100 3.21 5.02 -6.89
C HIS A 100 4.10 3.78 -6.81
N ALA A 101 5.02 3.58 -7.73
CA ALA A 101 6.00 2.49 -7.68
C ALA A 101 7.11 2.75 -6.66
N TYR A 102 7.45 4.00 -6.42
CA TYR A 102 8.52 4.39 -5.50
C TYR A 102 8.20 4.04 -4.04
N TRP A 103 6.97 4.30 -3.59
CA TRP A 103 6.58 4.11 -2.20
C TRP A 103 6.61 2.65 -1.73
N PRO A 104 6.10 1.66 -2.49
CA PRO A 104 6.27 0.24 -2.17
C PRO A 104 7.73 -0.14 -1.98
N PHE A 105 8.58 0.24 -2.91
CA PHE A 105 10.01 -0.05 -2.87
C PHE A 105 10.67 0.52 -1.62
N VAL A 106 10.53 1.82 -1.37
CA VAL A 106 11.14 2.49 -0.22
C VAL A 106 10.64 1.92 1.10
N THR A 107 9.32 1.68 1.20
CA THR A 107 8.73 1.14 2.43
C THR A 107 9.25 -0.25 2.71
N THR A 108 9.30 -1.12 1.71
CA THR A 108 9.82 -2.49 1.87
C THR A 108 11.30 -2.48 2.23
N LYS A 109 12.09 -1.62 1.57
CA LYS A 109 13.51 -1.47 1.90
C LYS A 109 13.71 -1.04 3.35
N LEU A 110 13.01 -0.01 3.79
CA LEU A 110 13.13 0.49 5.17
C LEU A 110 12.65 -0.54 6.20
N TYR A 111 11.62 -1.32 5.85
CA TYR A 111 11.19 -2.45 6.69
C TYR A 111 12.32 -3.48 6.84
N MET A 112 12.94 -3.90 5.74
CA MET A 112 14.06 -4.85 5.78
C MET A 112 15.26 -4.30 6.55
N ASP A 113 15.60 -3.03 6.34
CA ASP A 113 16.69 -2.37 7.06
C ASP A 113 16.43 -2.32 8.57
N GLN A 114 15.19 -2.11 8.98
CA GLN A 114 14.79 -2.02 10.38
C GLN A 114 14.72 -3.39 11.07
N THR A 115 14.24 -4.40 10.36
CA THR A 115 13.91 -5.71 10.98
C THR A 115 14.91 -6.81 10.67
N GLY A 116 15.67 -6.70 9.58
CA GLY A 116 16.49 -7.77 9.02
C GLY A 116 15.72 -8.89 8.31
N ASP A 117 14.39 -8.76 8.17
CA ASP A 117 13.53 -9.75 7.54
C ASP A 117 13.63 -9.68 6.01
N LEU A 118 14.55 -10.45 5.44
CA LEU A 118 14.72 -10.59 4.00
C LEU A 118 13.73 -11.60 3.40
N ASP A 119 13.14 -12.47 4.21
CA ASP A 119 12.23 -13.52 3.76
C ASP A 119 10.92 -12.93 3.22
N ILE A 120 10.60 -11.70 3.59
CA ILE A 120 9.45 -10.97 3.03
C ILE A 120 9.48 -10.93 1.49
N LEU A 121 10.67 -10.92 0.88
CA LEU A 121 10.83 -10.90 -0.58
C LEU A 121 10.35 -12.19 -1.25
N LEU A 122 10.26 -13.28 -0.49
CA LEU A 122 9.82 -14.59 -0.96
C LEU A 122 8.32 -14.83 -0.78
N ASP A 123 7.62 -13.93 -0.06
CA ASP A 123 6.19 -14.04 0.15
C ASP A 123 5.43 -13.94 -1.18
N LYS A 124 4.51 -14.87 -1.37
CA LYS A 124 3.70 -14.93 -2.58
C LYS A 124 2.45 -14.08 -2.46
N VAL A 125 2.21 -13.27 -3.47
CA VAL A 125 1.03 -12.41 -3.57
C VAL A 125 0.40 -12.56 -4.97
N SER A 126 -0.93 -12.44 -5.03
CA SER A 126 -1.63 -12.41 -6.31
C SER A 126 -1.52 -11.04 -6.97
N TYR A 127 -1.61 -11.01 -8.29
CA TYR A 127 -1.77 -9.76 -9.01
C TYR A 127 -3.16 -9.16 -8.78
N PHE A 128 -3.23 -7.83 -8.82
CA PHE A 128 -4.50 -7.14 -8.86
C PHE A 128 -5.14 -7.33 -10.23
N LYS A 129 -6.25 -8.06 -10.23
CA LYS A 129 -7.04 -8.33 -11.43
C LYS A 129 -8.04 -7.22 -11.64
N ASP A 130 -7.74 -6.32 -12.50
CA ASP A 130 -8.60 -5.22 -12.86
C ASP A 130 -8.33 -4.80 -14.29
N ARG A 131 -9.38 -4.35 -14.98
CA ARG A 131 -9.23 -3.73 -16.29
C ARG A 131 -8.39 -2.48 -16.15
N GLN A 132 -7.25 -2.50 -16.78
CA GLN A 132 -6.46 -1.30 -16.91
C GLN A 132 -6.89 -0.55 -18.16
N SER A 133 -7.19 0.72 -18.00
CA SER A 133 -7.32 1.60 -19.15
C SER A 133 -6.07 2.46 -19.28
N LEU A 134 -5.31 2.27 -20.33
CA LEU A 134 -4.28 3.19 -20.74
C LEU A 134 -4.95 4.34 -21.51
N ARG A 135 -5.08 5.50 -20.85
CA ARG A 135 -5.64 6.71 -21.46
C ARG A 135 -7.00 6.49 -22.16
N GLY A 136 -7.88 5.71 -21.55
CA GLY A 136 -9.21 5.42 -22.07
C GLY A 136 -9.33 4.17 -22.94
N THR A 137 -8.27 3.42 -23.14
CA THR A 137 -8.31 2.11 -23.80
C THR A 137 -8.42 1.01 -22.77
N ALA A 138 -9.45 0.17 -22.85
CA ALA A 138 -9.58 -1.00 -22.01
C ALA A 138 -8.53 -2.04 -22.39
N HIS A 139 -7.82 -2.58 -21.40
CA HIS A 139 -6.91 -3.71 -21.57
C HIS A 139 -7.61 -5.05 -21.36
N ASP A 140 -6.98 -6.10 -21.88
CA ASP A 140 -7.45 -7.46 -21.77
C ASP A 140 -7.52 -7.92 -20.30
N ASP A 141 -8.51 -8.74 -19.98
CA ASP A 141 -8.80 -9.21 -18.62
C ASP A 141 -7.92 -10.42 -18.22
N GLU A 142 -7.13 -10.96 -19.13
CA GLU A 142 -6.27 -12.11 -18.85
C GLU A 142 -4.93 -11.68 -18.24
N TRP A 143 -4.94 -11.46 -16.94
CA TRP A 143 -3.76 -11.08 -16.17
C TRP A 143 -2.89 -12.29 -15.82
N LYS A 144 -2.26 -12.88 -16.84
CA LYS A 144 -1.38 -14.02 -16.68
C LYS A 144 -0.11 -13.79 -17.49
N PHE A 145 1.01 -14.29 -16.96
CA PHE A 145 2.17 -14.53 -17.82
C PHE A 145 1.85 -15.62 -18.83
N GLU A 146 2.66 -15.76 -19.87
CA GLU A 146 2.51 -16.79 -20.89
C GLU A 146 2.47 -18.21 -20.32
N ASP A 147 3.10 -18.45 -19.16
CA ASP A 147 3.07 -19.70 -18.42
C ASP A 147 1.79 -19.90 -17.57
N GLY A 148 0.84 -18.99 -17.64
CA GLY A 148 -0.39 -19.02 -16.84
C GLY A 148 -0.21 -18.58 -15.38
N ASN A 149 0.94 -18.07 -15.01
CA ASN A 149 1.22 -17.66 -13.65
C ASN A 149 0.39 -16.42 -13.24
N THR A 150 -0.36 -16.53 -12.15
CA THR A 150 -1.20 -15.44 -11.60
C THR A 150 -0.68 -14.89 -10.28
N GLN A 151 0.48 -15.35 -9.85
CA GLN A 151 1.13 -14.94 -8.61
C GLN A 151 2.57 -14.49 -8.86
N LYS A 152 3.02 -13.61 -7.99
CA LYS A 152 4.41 -13.13 -7.93
C LYS A 152 4.92 -13.21 -6.50
N THR A 153 6.22 -13.15 -6.31
CA THR A 153 6.80 -12.85 -5.01
C THR A 153 6.88 -11.34 -4.79
N VAL A 154 6.93 -10.91 -3.54
CA VAL A 154 7.08 -9.48 -3.20
C VAL A 154 8.35 -8.90 -3.84
N GLY A 155 9.47 -9.63 -3.80
CA GLY A 155 10.73 -9.20 -4.41
C GLY A 155 10.78 -9.30 -5.93
N GLY A 156 9.82 -9.96 -6.56
CA GLY A 156 9.72 -10.10 -8.02
C GLY A 156 8.76 -9.13 -8.69
N VAL A 157 8.35 -8.11 -7.97
CA VAL A 157 7.54 -7.03 -8.55
C VAL A 157 8.47 -6.03 -9.22
N ASP A 158 8.56 -6.11 -10.52
CA ASP A 158 9.31 -5.13 -11.31
C ASP A 158 8.48 -3.83 -11.41
N TYR A 159 9.02 -2.78 -10.85
CA TYR A 159 8.52 -1.42 -10.99
C TYR A 159 9.38 -0.70 -12.02
N PHE A 160 8.90 -0.58 -13.22
CA PHE A 160 9.51 0.24 -14.26
C PHE A 160 8.74 1.55 -14.44
#